data_598be8bcbf40d2845f25476ed765670c
#
_entry.id   598be8bcbf40d2845f25476ed765670c
#
_cell.length_a   1.000
_cell.length_b   1.000
_cell.length_c   1.000
_cell.angle_alpha   90.00
_cell.angle_beta   90.00
_cell.angle_gamma   90.00
#
_symmetry.space_group_name_H-M   'P 1'
#
loop_
_entity.id
_entity.type
_entity.pdbx_description
1 polymer ?
#
loop_
_entity_poly.entity_id
_entity_poly.type
_entity_poly.pdbx_seq_one_letter_code
_entity_poly.pdbx_strand_id
1 'polypeptide(L)'
;IMVSKKKIKLDRRKIALCMIGSSIMAFGLYNVHSLSGVTEGGILGMTLLLNYWLDLSPAITGFIMNAACYLVGWKLLGWSFILYSTIAGFTFSASYAVFEQFPRLWPGLADMPLTAAIVGALFIGIGAGLCVRAGGAPSGDDALAMSICRVTKSDIRIPYLASDLLVLALSLSYLDLKRIAVSLLTVVLSGQLIGFVQNARVPQAEG
;
A
#
# COMPACT_ATOMS: atom_id res chain seq x y z
N ILE A 1 -13.87 6.50 31.64
CA ILE A 1 -14.58 6.22 30.37
C ILE A 1 -14.49 4.73 30.16
N MET A 2 -15.58 3.99 30.48
CA MET A 2 -15.67 2.54 30.30
C MET A 2 -15.77 2.26 28.79
N VAL A 3 -14.67 1.78 28.18
CA VAL A 3 -14.70 1.23 26.83
C VAL A 3 -15.42 -0.11 26.89
N SER A 4 -16.63 -0.16 26.40
CA SER A 4 -17.42 -1.40 26.25
C SER A 4 -16.58 -2.42 25.50
N LYS A 5 -16.24 -3.55 26.14
CA LYS A 5 -15.57 -4.72 25.55
C LYS A 5 -16.54 -5.44 24.61
N LYS A 6 -16.90 -4.82 23.49
CA LYS A 6 -17.57 -5.53 22.41
C LYS A 6 -16.60 -6.60 21.91
N LYS A 7 -16.91 -7.89 22.12
CA LYS A 7 -16.12 -9.00 21.55
C LYS A 7 -16.02 -8.79 20.03
N ILE A 8 -14.82 -8.47 19.54
CA ILE A 8 -14.57 -8.29 18.12
C ILE A 8 -14.63 -9.68 17.50
N LYS A 9 -15.69 -9.97 16.76
CA LYS A 9 -15.75 -11.17 15.94
C LYS A 9 -14.96 -10.88 14.66
N LEU A 10 -13.79 -11.49 14.54
CA LEU A 10 -13.02 -11.47 13.32
C LEU A 10 -13.79 -12.23 12.22
N ASP A 11 -14.02 -11.57 11.11
CA ASP A 11 -14.69 -12.17 9.95
C ASP A 11 -13.65 -12.95 9.13
N ARG A 12 -13.87 -14.26 8.96
CA ARG A 12 -12.98 -15.14 8.19
C ARG A 12 -12.80 -14.68 6.74
N ARG A 13 -13.85 -14.12 6.13
CA ARG A 13 -13.77 -13.58 4.75
C ARG A 13 -12.83 -12.39 4.68
N LYS A 14 -12.88 -11.49 5.66
CA LYS A 14 -11.99 -10.33 5.74
C LYS A 14 -10.53 -10.74 6.00
N ILE A 15 -10.31 -11.75 6.85
CA ILE A 15 -8.97 -12.32 7.06
C ILE A 15 -8.43 -12.88 5.74
N ALA A 16 -9.21 -13.69 5.04
CA ALA A 16 -8.80 -14.25 3.75
C ALA A 16 -8.49 -13.17 2.71
N LEU A 17 -9.30 -12.10 2.64
CA LEU A 17 -9.03 -10.96 1.76
C LEU A 17 -7.72 -10.25 2.11
N CYS A 18 -7.43 -10.03 3.40
CA CYS A 18 -6.16 -9.45 3.84
C CYS A 18 -4.97 -10.35 3.45
N MET A 19 -5.07 -11.66 3.69
CA MET A 19 -3.99 -12.59 3.36
C MET A 19 -3.75 -12.68 1.86
N ILE A 20 -4.80 -12.86 1.05
CA ILE A 20 -4.68 -12.94 -0.41
C ILE A 20 -4.17 -11.62 -0.97
N GLY A 21 -4.75 -10.50 -0.56
CA GLY A 21 -4.34 -9.17 -1.03
C GLY A 21 -2.88 -8.87 -0.72
N SER A 22 -2.44 -9.12 0.51
CA SER A 22 -1.06 -8.91 0.92
C SER A 22 -0.07 -9.82 0.17
N SER A 23 -0.44 -11.07 -0.09
CA SER A 23 0.40 -12.00 -0.87
C SER A 23 0.53 -11.57 -2.33
N ILE A 24 -0.56 -11.11 -2.95
CA ILE A 24 -0.55 -10.55 -4.31
C ILE A 24 0.35 -9.31 -4.37
N MET A 25 0.22 -8.42 -3.41
CA MET A 25 1.04 -7.20 -3.32
C MET A 25 2.52 -7.54 -3.13
N ALA A 26 2.86 -8.45 -2.22
CA ALA A 26 4.24 -8.91 -1.99
C ALA A 26 4.85 -9.54 -3.24
N PHE A 27 4.08 -10.36 -3.96
CA PHE A 27 4.51 -10.97 -5.22
C PHE A 27 4.84 -9.92 -6.27
N GLY A 28 3.95 -8.96 -6.47
CA GLY A 28 4.14 -7.87 -7.44
C GLY A 28 5.32 -6.98 -7.08
N LEU A 29 5.48 -6.65 -5.79
CA LEU A 29 6.59 -5.85 -5.31
C LEU A 29 7.93 -6.56 -5.55
N TYR A 30 8.04 -7.84 -5.22
CA TYR A 30 9.26 -8.60 -5.41
C TYR A 30 9.61 -8.82 -6.89
N ASN A 31 8.68 -9.33 -7.70
CA ASN A 31 8.97 -9.78 -9.06
C ASN A 31 8.97 -8.66 -10.11
N VAL A 32 8.30 -7.56 -9.83
CA VAL A 32 8.08 -6.49 -10.82
C VAL A 32 8.60 -5.15 -10.33
N HIS A 33 8.02 -4.63 -9.25
CA HIS A 33 8.23 -3.25 -8.86
C HIS A 33 9.68 -2.97 -8.44
N SER A 34 10.28 -3.86 -7.66
CA SER A 34 11.67 -3.74 -7.22
C SER A 34 12.72 -3.79 -8.36
N LEU A 35 12.32 -4.26 -9.57
CA LEU A 35 13.17 -4.27 -10.76
C LEU A 35 13.05 -2.98 -11.58
N SER A 36 11.93 -2.28 -11.49
CA SER A 36 11.60 -1.19 -12.39
C SER A 36 12.39 0.09 -12.17
N GLY A 37 13.05 0.24 -11.00
CA GLY A 37 13.67 1.49 -10.61
C GLY A 37 12.68 2.66 -10.46
N VAL A 38 11.38 2.33 -10.49
CA VAL A 38 10.28 3.29 -10.27
C VAL A 38 10.23 3.62 -8.79
N THR A 39 10.16 4.89 -8.46
CA THR A 39 9.98 5.34 -7.09
C THR A 39 8.50 5.32 -6.75
N GLU A 40 8.17 4.78 -5.60
CA GLU A 40 6.83 4.87 -5.06
C GLU A 40 6.60 6.28 -4.49
N GLY A 41 5.34 6.70 -4.47
CA GLY A 41 4.91 7.85 -3.68
C GLY A 41 4.83 7.51 -2.19
N GLY A 42 3.95 8.17 -1.47
CA GLY A 42 3.58 7.83 -0.10
C GLY A 42 4.73 7.84 0.90
N ILE A 43 4.64 6.94 1.88
CA ILE A 43 5.63 6.85 2.98
C ILE A 43 6.98 6.37 2.46
N LEU A 44 7.03 5.38 1.58
CA LEU A 44 8.30 4.88 1.06
C LEU A 44 9.06 5.97 0.29
N GLY A 45 8.39 6.67 -0.62
CA GLY A 45 8.98 7.80 -1.34
C GLY A 45 9.43 8.92 -0.38
N MET A 46 8.65 9.20 0.66
CA MET A 46 9.03 10.18 1.69
C MET A 46 10.27 9.73 2.47
N THR A 47 10.43 8.45 2.77
CA THR A 47 11.65 7.99 3.45
C THR A 47 12.91 8.15 2.60
N LEU A 48 12.80 7.91 1.30
CA LEU A 48 13.89 8.13 0.35
C LEU A 48 14.24 9.63 0.20
N LEU A 49 13.21 10.47 0.18
CA LEU A 49 13.38 11.92 0.16
C LEU A 49 14.10 12.43 1.43
N LEU A 50 13.69 11.97 2.60
CA LEU A 50 14.34 12.31 3.87
C LEU A 50 15.78 11.79 3.96
N ASN A 51 16.05 10.63 3.37
CA ASN A 51 17.40 10.12 3.24
C ASN A 51 18.25 11.06 2.35
N TYR A 52 17.73 11.46 1.20
CA TYR A 52 18.44 12.35 0.29
C TYR A 52 18.72 13.74 0.90
N TRP A 53 17.75 14.34 1.59
CA TRP A 53 17.87 15.69 2.12
C TRP A 53 18.60 15.77 3.46
N LEU A 54 18.41 14.78 4.33
CA LEU A 54 18.81 14.83 5.74
C LEU A 54 19.73 13.65 6.14
N ASP A 55 20.09 12.80 5.20
CA ASP A 55 20.88 11.57 5.44
C ASP A 55 20.30 10.66 6.55
N LEU A 56 18.96 10.69 6.70
CA LEU A 56 18.26 9.85 7.66
C LEU A 56 18.07 8.45 7.10
N SER A 57 18.29 7.43 7.95
CA SER A 57 18.08 6.04 7.55
C SER A 57 16.62 5.77 7.13
N PRO A 58 16.36 5.29 5.90
CA PRO A 58 15.01 4.94 5.47
C PRO A 58 14.33 3.88 6.34
N ALA A 59 15.11 2.99 6.96
CA ALA A 59 14.58 1.99 7.88
C ALA A 59 14.00 2.64 9.15
N ILE A 60 14.69 3.64 9.71
CA ILE A 60 14.24 4.34 10.91
C ILE A 60 13.06 5.26 10.58
N THR A 61 13.19 6.08 9.55
CA THR A 61 12.12 7.01 9.14
C THR A 61 10.88 6.26 8.71
N GLY A 62 11.02 5.17 7.93
CA GLY A 62 9.93 4.31 7.52
C GLY A 62 9.23 3.66 8.71
N PHE A 63 9.97 3.13 9.68
CA PHE A 63 9.38 2.59 10.90
C PHE A 63 8.56 3.62 11.67
N ILE A 64 9.12 4.82 11.90
CA ILE A 64 8.45 5.89 12.64
C ILE A 64 7.19 6.36 11.92
N MET A 65 7.29 6.60 10.59
CA MET A 65 6.16 7.08 9.80
C MET A 65 5.04 6.03 9.71
N ASN A 66 5.37 4.76 9.47
CA ASN A 66 4.39 3.68 9.46
C ASN A 66 3.71 3.55 10.84
N ALA A 67 4.48 3.57 11.93
CA ALA A 67 3.94 3.52 13.28
C ALA A 67 2.99 4.69 13.56
N ALA A 68 3.35 5.92 13.15
CA ALA A 68 2.49 7.08 13.30
C ALA A 68 1.18 6.93 12.53
N CYS A 69 1.22 6.45 11.27
CA CYS A 69 0.04 6.21 10.45
C CYS A 69 -0.87 5.14 11.05
N TYR A 70 -0.31 4.05 11.57
CA TYR A 70 -1.10 3.02 12.25
C TYR A 70 -1.71 3.52 13.56
N LEU A 71 -1.01 4.38 14.32
CA LEU A 71 -1.56 5.00 15.54
C LEU A 71 -2.74 5.94 15.21
N VAL A 72 -2.63 6.73 14.15
CA VAL A 72 -3.72 7.57 13.64
C VAL A 72 -4.88 6.70 13.17
N GLY A 73 -4.59 5.67 12.38
CA GLY A 73 -5.56 4.70 11.92
C GLY A 73 -6.29 4.00 13.08
N TRP A 74 -5.57 3.61 14.12
CA TRP A 74 -6.19 3.04 15.33
C TRP A 74 -7.20 3.99 15.97
N LYS A 75 -6.83 5.25 16.16
CA LYS A 75 -7.71 6.25 16.77
C LYS A 75 -8.96 6.54 15.94
N LEU A 76 -8.84 6.56 14.61
CA LEU A 76 -9.92 6.95 13.69
C LEU A 76 -10.79 5.77 13.23
N LEU A 77 -10.19 4.61 13.01
CA LEU A 77 -10.83 3.43 12.43
C LEU A 77 -11.12 2.33 13.48
N GLY A 78 -10.46 2.41 14.64
CA GLY A 78 -10.71 1.55 15.78
C GLY A 78 -9.89 0.27 15.81
N TRP A 79 -10.18 -0.60 16.77
CA TRP A 79 -9.39 -1.80 17.07
C TRP A 79 -9.46 -2.88 15.98
N SER A 80 -10.60 -3.01 15.31
CA SER A 80 -10.74 -3.97 14.19
C SER A 80 -9.80 -3.68 13.05
N PHE A 81 -9.55 -2.39 12.77
CA PHE A 81 -8.59 -1.95 11.77
C PHE A 81 -7.18 -2.48 12.09
N ILE A 82 -6.71 -2.30 13.33
CA ILE A 82 -5.38 -2.77 13.74
C ILE A 82 -5.25 -4.28 13.59
N LEU A 83 -6.26 -5.06 13.98
CA LEU A 83 -6.21 -6.51 13.85
C LEU A 83 -6.08 -6.97 12.39
N TYR A 84 -6.90 -6.42 11.49
CA TYR A 84 -6.80 -6.76 10.07
C TYR A 84 -5.50 -6.24 9.44
N SER A 85 -5.02 -5.06 9.86
CA SER A 85 -3.76 -4.50 9.40
C SER A 85 -2.56 -5.33 9.87
N THR A 86 -2.58 -5.82 11.11
CA THR A 86 -1.53 -6.73 11.60
C THR A 86 -1.48 -8.03 10.80
N ILE A 87 -2.65 -8.60 10.48
CA ILE A 87 -2.73 -9.80 9.64
C ILE A 87 -2.18 -9.49 8.24
N ALA A 88 -2.60 -8.37 7.64
CA ALA A 88 -2.16 -7.96 6.31
C ALA A 88 -0.66 -7.71 6.26
N GLY A 89 -0.10 -6.92 7.18
CA GLY A 89 1.32 -6.60 7.23
C GLY A 89 2.19 -7.82 7.52
N PHE A 90 1.76 -8.69 8.44
CA PHE A 90 2.49 -9.94 8.71
C PHE A 90 2.49 -10.87 7.49
N THR A 91 1.33 -11.04 6.84
CA THR A 91 1.22 -11.85 5.62
C THR A 91 2.06 -11.28 4.49
N PHE A 92 2.06 -9.95 4.32
CA PHE A 92 2.90 -9.28 3.34
C PHE A 92 4.38 -9.61 3.57
N SER A 93 4.87 -9.40 4.79
CA SER A 93 6.28 -9.64 5.13
C SER A 93 6.67 -11.11 4.99
N ALA A 94 5.81 -12.03 5.44
CA ALA A 94 6.04 -13.47 5.32
C ALA A 94 6.07 -13.92 3.85
N SER A 95 5.10 -13.46 3.05
CA SER A 95 5.04 -13.78 1.62
C SER A 95 6.24 -13.22 0.87
N TYR A 96 6.64 -11.99 1.16
CA TYR A 96 7.81 -11.36 0.56
C TYR A 96 9.08 -12.14 0.89
N ALA A 97 9.30 -12.50 2.16
CA ALA A 97 10.44 -13.30 2.59
C ALA A 97 10.49 -14.70 1.93
N VAL A 98 9.32 -15.29 1.63
CA VAL A 98 9.27 -16.54 0.87
C VAL A 98 9.66 -16.29 -0.59
N PHE A 99 9.14 -15.25 -1.23
CA PHE A 99 9.47 -14.95 -2.63
C PHE A 99 10.94 -14.60 -2.84
N GLU A 100 11.59 -13.95 -1.87
CA GLU A 100 13.03 -13.65 -1.93
C GLU A 100 13.93 -14.89 -2.01
N GLN A 101 13.44 -16.07 -1.63
CA GLN A 101 14.21 -17.32 -1.72
C GLN A 101 14.23 -17.90 -3.14
N PHE A 102 13.42 -17.39 -4.04
CA PHE A 102 13.32 -17.85 -5.42
C PHE A 102 13.89 -16.82 -6.39
N PRO A 103 14.42 -17.27 -7.54
CA PRO A 103 14.83 -16.33 -8.58
C PRO A 103 13.60 -15.55 -9.10
N ARG A 104 13.83 -14.30 -9.49
CA ARG A 104 12.78 -13.47 -10.05
C ARG A 104 12.22 -14.06 -11.34
N LEU A 105 10.88 -14.04 -11.48
CA LEU A 105 10.22 -14.67 -12.62
C LEU A 105 10.41 -13.89 -13.92
N TRP A 106 10.52 -12.56 -13.83
CA TRP A 106 10.60 -11.69 -15.02
C TRP A 106 11.76 -10.69 -14.93
N PRO A 107 13.02 -11.17 -14.94
CA PRO A 107 14.19 -10.28 -14.82
C PRO A 107 14.27 -9.26 -15.98
N GLY A 108 13.77 -9.58 -17.18
CA GLY A 108 13.73 -8.68 -18.32
C GLY A 108 12.84 -7.45 -18.16
N LEU A 109 11.99 -7.40 -17.12
CA LEU A 109 11.22 -6.20 -16.82
C LEU A 109 12.08 -5.04 -16.32
N ALA A 110 13.31 -5.31 -15.86
CA ALA A 110 14.26 -4.26 -15.50
C ALA A 110 14.57 -3.31 -16.67
N ASP A 111 14.57 -3.83 -17.89
CA ASP A 111 14.83 -3.06 -19.09
C ASP A 111 13.57 -2.41 -19.71
N MET A 112 12.40 -2.67 -19.10
CA MET A 112 11.10 -2.23 -19.60
C MET A 112 10.31 -1.45 -18.52
N PRO A 113 10.76 -0.26 -18.11
CA PRO A 113 10.18 0.46 -16.96
C PRO A 113 8.69 0.78 -17.11
N LEU A 114 8.22 1.05 -18.30
CA LEU A 114 6.80 1.31 -18.57
C LEU A 114 5.94 0.06 -18.35
N THR A 115 6.38 -1.09 -18.84
CA THR A 115 5.70 -2.37 -18.64
C THR A 115 5.71 -2.76 -17.16
N ALA A 116 6.85 -2.59 -16.50
CA ALA A 116 7.00 -2.84 -15.07
C ALA A 116 6.09 -1.92 -14.22
N ALA A 117 5.95 -0.65 -14.60
CA ALA A 117 5.03 0.29 -13.96
C ALA A 117 3.57 -0.18 -14.05
N ILE A 118 3.12 -0.58 -15.24
CA ILE A 118 1.73 -1.03 -15.45
C ILE A 118 1.47 -2.34 -14.70
N VAL A 119 2.34 -3.34 -14.86
CA VAL A 119 2.17 -4.64 -14.21
C VAL A 119 2.31 -4.51 -12.70
N GLY A 120 3.26 -3.71 -12.21
CA GLY A 120 3.42 -3.41 -10.79
C GLY A 120 2.18 -2.75 -10.20
N ALA A 121 1.63 -1.74 -10.88
CA ALA A 121 0.40 -1.07 -10.47
C ALA A 121 -0.80 -2.02 -10.36
N LEU A 122 -0.90 -3.02 -11.24
CA LEU A 122 -1.97 -4.04 -11.16
C LEU A 122 -1.84 -4.87 -9.88
N PHE A 123 -0.66 -5.38 -9.57
CA PHE A 123 -0.44 -6.18 -8.36
C PHE A 123 -0.66 -5.36 -7.09
N ILE A 124 -0.10 -4.15 -7.03
CA ILE A 124 -0.24 -3.25 -5.88
C ILE A 124 -1.70 -2.83 -5.73
N GLY A 125 -2.35 -2.37 -6.81
CA GLY A 125 -3.71 -1.88 -6.77
C GLY A 125 -4.74 -2.94 -6.38
N ILE A 126 -4.61 -4.16 -6.92
CA ILE A 126 -5.48 -5.29 -6.56
C ILE A 126 -5.19 -5.73 -5.12
N GLY A 127 -3.91 -5.92 -4.77
CA GLY A 127 -3.50 -6.41 -3.46
C GLY A 127 -3.91 -5.48 -2.33
N ALA A 128 -3.53 -4.20 -2.42
CA ALA A 128 -3.91 -3.18 -1.44
C ALA A 128 -5.43 -2.97 -1.41
N GLY A 129 -6.09 -2.93 -2.59
CA GLY A 129 -7.54 -2.78 -2.69
C GLY A 129 -8.32 -3.87 -1.95
N LEU A 130 -7.88 -5.13 -2.01
CA LEU A 130 -8.49 -6.24 -1.26
C LEU A 130 -8.31 -6.07 0.25
N CYS A 131 -7.14 -5.63 0.71
CA CYS A 131 -6.87 -5.37 2.12
C CYS A 131 -7.72 -4.21 2.65
N VAL A 132 -7.75 -3.08 1.94
CA VAL A 132 -8.56 -1.90 2.28
C VAL A 132 -10.04 -2.25 2.33
N ARG A 133 -10.53 -3.04 1.38
CA ARG A 133 -11.90 -3.55 1.37
C ARG A 133 -12.22 -4.38 2.61
N ALA A 134 -11.28 -5.18 3.09
CA ALA A 134 -11.42 -5.95 4.33
C ALA A 134 -11.39 -5.07 5.59
N GLY A 135 -10.96 -3.82 5.47
CA GLY A 135 -10.78 -2.86 6.58
C GLY A 135 -9.42 -2.97 7.25
N GLY A 136 -8.42 -3.52 6.55
CA GLY A 136 -7.03 -3.58 6.98
C GLY A 136 -6.11 -2.81 6.01
N ALA A 137 -4.92 -2.48 6.47
CA ALA A 137 -3.88 -1.79 5.72
C ALA A 137 -2.60 -2.61 5.75
N PRO A 138 -2.05 -3.07 4.62
CA PRO A 138 -0.77 -3.77 4.59
C PRO A 138 0.42 -2.84 4.84
N SER A 139 0.28 -1.55 4.58
CA SER A 139 1.31 -0.52 4.77
C SER A 139 0.78 0.72 5.50
N GLY A 140 1.69 1.61 5.89
CA GLY A 140 1.31 2.89 6.50
C GLY A 140 0.63 3.84 5.54
N ASP A 141 0.93 3.78 4.25
CA ASP A 141 0.27 4.57 3.20
C ASP A 141 -1.23 4.24 3.15
N ASP A 142 -1.54 2.95 3.17
CA ASP A 142 -2.91 2.46 3.20
C ASP A 142 -3.63 2.93 4.46
N ALA A 143 -2.95 2.86 5.62
CA ALA A 143 -3.48 3.33 6.89
C ALA A 143 -3.76 4.83 6.88
N LEU A 144 -2.86 5.62 6.28
CA LEU A 144 -3.00 7.06 6.11
C LEU A 144 -4.19 7.39 5.20
N ALA A 145 -4.25 6.77 4.02
CA ALA A 145 -5.32 6.99 3.06
C ALA A 145 -6.69 6.64 3.65
N MET A 146 -6.82 5.50 4.33
CA MET A 146 -8.05 5.10 5.03
C MET A 146 -8.43 6.08 6.14
N SER A 147 -7.45 6.61 6.87
CA SER A 147 -7.65 7.58 7.94
C SER A 147 -8.17 8.92 7.40
N ILE A 148 -7.55 9.44 6.33
CA ILE A 148 -7.99 10.66 5.66
C ILE A 148 -9.42 10.47 5.11
N CYS A 149 -9.67 9.35 4.44
CA CYS A 149 -10.97 9.00 3.90
C CYS A 149 -12.07 8.99 4.99
N ARG A 150 -11.74 8.48 6.17
CA ARG A 150 -12.65 8.47 7.32
C ARG A 150 -13.03 9.87 7.80
N VAL A 151 -12.08 10.79 7.79
CA VAL A 151 -12.28 12.18 8.26
C VAL A 151 -12.97 13.03 7.18
N THR A 152 -12.50 12.94 5.93
CA THR A 152 -12.97 13.78 4.83
C THR A 152 -14.23 13.26 4.16
N LYS A 153 -14.57 11.98 4.38
CA LYS A 153 -15.63 11.24 3.67
C LYS A 153 -15.43 11.23 2.14
N SER A 154 -14.19 11.38 1.70
CA SER A 154 -13.82 11.33 0.29
C SER A 154 -13.70 9.89 -0.23
N ASP A 155 -13.65 9.73 -1.56
CA ASP A 155 -13.25 8.47 -2.18
C ASP A 155 -11.79 8.17 -1.83
N ILE A 156 -11.46 6.89 -1.63
CA ILE A 156 -10.12 6.45 -1.23
C ILE A 156 -9.03 6.82 -2.25
N ARG A 157 -9.38 6.99 -3.51
CA ARG A 157 -8.46 7.41 -4.59
C ARG A 157 -7.85 8.78 -4.34
N ILE A 158 -8.62 9.68 -3.70
CA ILE A 158 -8.18 11.06 -3.46
C ILE A 158 -7.02 11.13 -2.48
N PRO A 159 -7.10 10.53 -1.27
CA PRO A 159 -5.96 10.51 -0.35
C PRO A 159 -4.72 9.85 -0.93
N TYR A 160 -4.85 8.70 -1.61
CA TYR A 160 -3.71 8.05 -2.25
C TYR A 160 -3.04 8.98 -3.27
N LEU A 161 -3.83 9.49 -4.22
CA LEU A 161 -3.29 10.35 -5.26
C LEU A 161 -2.66 11.62 -4.68
N ALA A 162 -3.28 12.22 -3.66
CA ALA A 162 -2.78 13.44 -3.04
C ALA A 162 -1.44 13.21 -2.31
N SER A 163 -1.33 12.15 -1.50
CA SER A 163 -0.09 11.83 -0.80
C SER A 163 1.04 11.48 -1.76
N ASP A 164 0.75 10.68 -2.77
CA ASP A 164 1.74 10.24 -3.74
C ASP A 164 2.21 11.38 -4.64
N LEU A 165 1.29 12.21 -5.15
CA LEU A 165 1.65 13.38 -5.94
C LEU A 165 2.50 14.37 -5.16
N LEU A 166 2.19 14.59 -3.88
CA LEU A 166 2.99 15.46 -3.02
C LEU A 166 4.43 14.95 -2.93
N VAL A 167 4.59 13.65 -2.65
CA VAL A 167 5.92 13.05 -2.51
C VAL A 167 6.65 13.05 -3.85
N LEU A 168 5.99 12.70 -4.96
CA LEU A 168 6.61 12.72 -6.29
C LEU A 168 7.04 14.14 -6.71
N ALA A 169 6.22 15.15 -6.39
CA ALA A 169 6.59 16.55 -6.65
C ALA A 169 7.84 16.97 -5.89
N LEU A 170 7.95 16.58 -4.63
CA LEU A 170 9.16 16.84 -3.82
C LEU A 170 10.36 16.01 -4.33
N SER A 171 10.13 14.81 -4.86
CA SER A 171 11.17 13.94 -5.40
C SER A 171 11.80 14.46 -6.71
N LEU A 172 11.19 15.46 -7.36
CA LEU A 172 11.81 16.20 -8.46
C LEU A 172 13.14 16.86 -8.06
N SER A 173 13.40 17.01 -6.76
CA SER A 173 14.68 17.56 -6.26
C SER A 173 15.88 16.63 -6.47
N TYR A 174 15.65 15.31 -6.71
CA TYR A 174 16.74 14.34 -6.84
C TYR A 174 16.49 13.26 -7.91
N LEU A 175 15.29 13.18 -8.47
CA LEU A 175 14.94 12.20 -9.50
C LEU A 175 14.77 12.84 -10.87
N ASP A 176 15.14 12.08 -11.90
CA ASP A 176 14.93 12.48 -13.28
C ASP A 176 13.45 12.50 -13.67
N LEU A 177 13.07 13.43 -14.54
CA LEU A 177 11.71 13.57 -15.05
C LEU A 177 11.14 12.27 -15.66
N LYS A 178 11.98 11.45 -16.30
CA LYS A 178 11.56 10.16 -16.87
C LYS A 178 11.10 9.20 -15.76
N ARG A 179 11.85 9.11 -14.67
CA ARG A 179 11.47 8.28 -13.51
C ARG A 179 10.19 8.78 -12.86
N ILE A 180 10.09 10.09 -12.66
CA ILE A 180 8.85 10.71 -12.13
C ILE A 180 7.65 10.43 -13.01
N ALA A 181 7.77 10.51 -14.34
CA ALA A 181 6.67 10.24 -15.26
C ALA A 181 6.19 8.78 -15.16
N VAL A 182 7.12 7.82 -15.08
CA VAL A 182 6.78 6.39 -14.92
C VAL A 182 6.19 6.12 -13.54
N SER A 183 6.74 6.73 -12.49
CA SER A 183 6.20 6.64 -11.13
C SER A 183 4.79 7.22 -11.04
N LEU A 184 4.54 8.36 -11.68
CA LEU A 184 3.21 8.97 -11.76
C LEU A 184 2.19 8.04 -12.42
N LEU A 185 2.58 7.36 -13.50
CA LEU A 185 1.72 6.36 -14.14
C LEU A 185 1.37 5.22 -13.17
N THR A 186 2.37 4.68 -12.46
CA THR A 186 2.15 3.63 -11.45
C THR A 186 1.18 4.06 -10.38
N VAL A 187 1.41 5.23 -9.78
CA VAL A 187 0.59 5.80 -8.69
C VAL A 187 -0.86 6.03 -9.14
N VAL A 188 -1.05 6.63 -10.33
CA VAL A 188 -2.40 6.88 -10.85
C VAL A 188 -3.13 5.56 -11.10
N LEU A 189 -2.48 4.59 -11.74
CA LEU A 189 -3.10 3.30 -12.05
C LEU A 189 -3.40 2.49 -10.77
N SER A 190 -2.44 2.38 -9.85
CA SER A 190 -2.65 1.65 -8.58
C SER A 190 -3.75 2.28 -7.75
N GLY A 191 -3.76 3.61 -7.59
CA GLY A 191 -4.79 4.33 -6.85
C GLY A 191 -6.20 4.15 -7.44
N GLN A 192 -6.34 4.18 -8.78
CA GLN A 192 -7.62 3.90 -9.44
C GLN A 192 -8.08 2.46 -9.21
N LEU A 193 -7.16 1.50 -9.28
CA LEU A 193 -7.44 0.09 -9.04
C LEU A 193 -7.82 -0.19 -7.59
N ILE A 194 -7.13 0.42 -6.63
CA ILE A 194 -7.49 0.32 -5.21
C ILE A 194 -8.95 0.76 -5.01
N GLY A 195 -9.31 1.93 -5.52
CA GLY A 195 -10.67 2.43 -5.41
C GLY A 195 -11.69 1.53 -6.11
N PHE A 196 -11.36 1.00 -7.29
CA PHE A 196 -12.23 0.08 -8.00
C PHE A 196 -12.45 -1.23 -7.23
N VAL A 197 -11.38 -1.86 -6.74
CA VAL A 197 -11.44 -3.12 -5.98
C VAL A 197 -12.15 -2.93 -4.64
N GLN A 198 -11.90 -1.83 -3.94
CA GLN A 198 -12.57 -1.50 -2.69
C GLN A 198 -14.09 -1.39 -2.89
N ASN A 199 -14.53 -0.71 -3.94
CA ASN A 199 -15.94 -0.40 -4.23
C ASN A 199 -16.65 -1.51 -5.02
N ALA A 200 -15.92 -2.52 -5.53
CA ALA A 200 -16.51 -3.60 -6.30
C ALA A 200 -17.58 -4.34 -5.48
N ARG A 201 -18.81 -4.34 -5.95
CA ARG A 201 -19.89 -5.12 -5.34
C ARG A 201 -19.63 -6.60 -5.60
N VAL A 202 -19.49 -7.41 -4.54
CA VAL A 202 -19.61 -8.87 -4.69
C VAL A 202 -21.10 -9.14 -4.89
N PRO A 203 -21.50 -9.84 -5.95
CA PRO A 203 -22.86 -10.39 -6.00
C PRO A 203 -23.05 -11.22 -4.72
N GLN A 204 -24.03 -10.89 -3.92
CA GLN A 204 -24.44 -11.79 -2.85
C GLN A 204 -24.90 -13.06 -3.54
N ALA A 205 -24.18 -14.16 -3.33
CA ALA A 205 -24.70 -15.47 -3.66
C ALA A 205 -25.96 -15.62 -2.80
N GLU A 206 -27.11 -15.49 -3.44
CA GLU A 206 -28.37 -15.89 -2.86
C GLU A 206 -28.26 -17.39 -2.55
N GLY A 207 -28.18 -17.69 -1.25
CA GLY A 207 -28.19 -19.03 -0.70
C GLY A 207 -29.43 -19.22 0.14
#